data_9032af643e87592a2163382445407e6d
#
_entry.id   9032af643e87592a2163382445407e6d
#
_cell.length_a   1.000
_cell.length_b   1.000
_cell.length_c   1.000
_cell.angle_alpha   90.00
_cell.angle_beta   90.00
_cell.angle_gamma   90.00
#
_symmetry.space_group_name_H-M   'P 1'
#
loop_
_entity.id
_entity.type
_entity.pdbx_description
1 polymer ?
#
loop_
_entity_poly.entity_id
_entity_poly.type
_entity_poly.pdbx_seq_one_letter_code
_entity_poly.pdbx_strand_id
1 'polypeptide(L)'
;MALDEIKNKEVIELVNKFLAEQDNDKALSAVNKLLDRDPSNDQAWLYLGIVNRRIGKLDFAIKSFETATELNSALIEAWGLLTITYLDLGKLEKAEEVMKTAAELNPNDEKIGFYRENLIRVYKKFGPFF
;
A
#
# COMPACT_ATOMS: atom_id res chain seq x y z
N MET A 1 -8.58 26.44 4.86
CA MET A 1 -9.72 25.49 5.02
C MET A 1 -9.29 24.33 5.90
N ALA A 2 -10.10 23.97 6.89
CA ALA A 2 -9.80 22.79 7.73
C ALA A 2 -9.99 21.51 6.90
N LEU A 3 -9.20 20.46 7.22
CA LEU A 3 -9.30 19.17 6.53
C LEU A 3 -10.72 18.58 6.57
N ASP A 4 -11.46 18.85 7.65
CA ASP A 4 -12.82 18.34 7.81
C ASP A 4 -13.80 18.90 6.78
N GLU A 5 -13.49 20.03 6.17
CA GLU A 5 -14.35 20.71 5.21
C GLU A 5 -14.05 20.34 3.76
N ILE A 6 -12.95 19.63 3.49
CA ILE A 6 -12.59 19.25 2.13
C ILE A 6 -12.98 17.80 1.85
N LYS A 7 -13.22 17.51 0.57
CA LYS A 7 -13.62 16.18 0.13
C LYS A 7 -12.50 15.17 0.28
N ASN A 8 -12.83 13.91 0.45
CA ASN A 8 -11.85 12.82 0.60
C ASN A 8 -10.82 12.80 -0.54
N LYS A 9 -11.28 13.04 -1.78
CA LYS A 9 -10.40 13.10 -2.94
C LYS A 9 -9.34 14.20 -2.79
N GLU A 10 -9.74 15.36 -2.29
CA GLU A 10 -8.83 16.50 -2.09
C GLU A 10 -7.83 16.22 -0.98
N VAL A 11 -8.24 15.49 0.08
CA VAL A 11 -7.31 15.06 1.12
C VAL A 11 -6.26 14.12 0.55
N ILE A 12 -6.65 13.19 -0.31
CA ILE A 12 -5.73 12.27 -0.96
C ILE A 12 -4.73 13.04 -1.85
N GLU A 13 -5.19 14.07 -2.57
CA GLU A 13 -4.31 14.95 -3.34
C GLU A 13 -3.27 15.65 -2.45
N LEU A 14 -3.69 16.11 -1.26
CA LEU A 14 -2.79 16.70 -0.28
C LEU A 14 -1.78 15.68 0.25
N VAL A 15 -2.21 14.46 0.51
CA VAL A 15 -1.32 13.38 0.95
C VAL A 15 -0.24 13.14 -0.10
N ASN A 16 -0.61 13.05 -1.37
CA ASN A 16 0.33 12.90 -2.48
C ASN A 16 1.34 14.05 -2.53
N LYS A 17 0.86 15.28 -2.33
CA LYS A 17 1.73 16.46 -2.28
C LYS A 17 2.73 16.38 -1.14
N PHE A 18 2.28 16.04 0.07
CA PHE A 18 3.17 15.91 1.23
C PHE A 18 4.19 14.79 1.03
N LEU A 19 3.78 13.67 0.42
CA LEU A 19 4.71 12.58 0.10
C LEU A 19 5.76 13.02 -0.93
N ALA A 20 5.36 13.78 -1.94
CA ALA A 20 6.28 14.34 -2.94
C ALA A 20 7.28 15.31 -2.31
N GLU A 21 6.85 16.05 -1.29
CA GLU A 21 7.70 16.98 -0.53
C GLU A 21 8.53 16.28 0.56
N GLN A 22 8.40 14.96 0.69
CA GLN A 22 9.07 14.17 1.72
C GLN A 22 8.63 14.54 3.15
N ASP A 23 7.44 15.10 3.29
CA ASP A 23 6.87 15.46 4.58
C ASP A 23 5.95 14.34 5.08
N ASN A 24 6.58 13.30 5.64
CA ASN A 24 5.85 12.12 6.11
C ASN A 24 4.93 12.44 7.31
N ASP A 25 5.31 13.38 8.16
CA ASP A 25 4.49 13.76 9.31
C ASP A 25 3.16 14.39 8.90
N LYS A 26 3.20 15.31 7.94
CA LYS A 26 1.98 15.94 7.42
C LYS A 26 1.14 14.91 6.63
N ALA A 27 1.78 14.05 5.87
CA ALA A 27 1.08 12.98 5.14
C ALA A 27 0.36 12.05 6.12
N LEU A 28 1.03 11.61 7.18
CA LEU A 28 0.45 10.73 8.19
C LEU A 28 -0.73 11.41 8.90
N SER A 29 -0.57 12.66 9.30
CA SER A 29 -1.64 13.43 9.95
C SER A 29 -2.89 13.53 9.05
N ALA A 30 -2.71 13.84 7.77
CA ALA A 30 -3.82 13.97 6.82
C ALA A 30 -4.53 12.62 6.61
N VAL A 31 -3.78 11.53 6.46
CA VAL A 31 -4.35 10.19 6.31
C VAL A 31 -5.14 9.78 7.53
N ASN A 32 -4.60 10.01 8.74
CA ASN A 32 -5.28 9.66 9.98
C ASN A 32 -6.60 10.42 10.14
N LYS A 33 -6.62 11.70 9.80
CA LYS A 33 -7.86 12.49 9.82
C LYS A 33 -8.89 11.97 8.81
N LEU A 34 -8.43 11.54 7.64
CA LEU A 34 -9.31 10.94 6.65
C LEU A 34 -9.90 9.63 7.15
N LEU A 35 -9.09 8.77 7.79
CA LEU A 35 -9.56 7.51 8.35
C LEU A 35 -10.52 7.70 9.55
N ASP A 36 -10.31 8.74 10.37
CA ASP A 36 -11.24 9.07 11.45
C ASP A 36 -12.64 9.38 10.92
N ARG A 37 -12.70 10.04 9.79
CA ARG A 37 -13.95 10.45 9.17
C ARG A 37 -14.54 9.37 8.25
N ASP A 38 -13.69 8.57 7.61
CA ASP A 38 -14.10 7.55 6.65
C ASP A 38 -13.22 6.30 6.80
N PRO A 39 -13.48 5.48 7.84
CA PRO A 39 -12.62 4.33 8.17
C PRO A 39 -12.67 3.19 7.13
N SER A 40 -13.61 3.23 6.20
CA SER A 40 -13.71 2.25 5.10
C SER A 40 -13.10 2.74 3.79
N ASN A 41 -12.38 3.85 3.82
CA ASN A 41 -11.76 4.38 2.62
C ASN A 41 -10.51 3.57 2.27
N ASP A 42 -10.60 2.74 1.24
CA ASP A 42 -9.52 1.85 0.80
C ASP A 42 -8.26 2.62 0.38
N GLN A 43 -8.42 3.76 -0.27
CA GLN A 43 -7.30 4.63 -0.65
C GLN A 43 -6.57 5.18 0.58
N ALA A 44 -7.31 5.55 1.63
CA ALA A 44 -6.72 6.04 2.86
C ALA A 44 -5.85 4.97 3.52
N TRP A 45 -6.31 3.72 3.55
CA TRP A 45 -5.53 2.61 4.07
C TRP A 45 -4.30 2.34 3.21
N LEU A 46 -4.42 2.45 1.88
CA LEU A 46 -3.27 2.34 0.98
C LEU A 46 -2.21 3.39 1.33
N TYR A 47 -2.59 4.64 1.46
CA TYR A 47 -1.66 5.72 1.78
C TYR A 47 -1.10 5.61 3.19
N LEU A 48 -1.88 5.14 4.16
CA LEU A 48 -1.35 4.85 5.49
C LEU A 48 -0.21 3.82 5.41
N GLY A 49 -0.42 2.78 4.62
CA GLY A 49 0.62 1.78 4.37
C GLY A 49 1.87 2.38 3.72
N ILE A 50 1.69 3.25 2.72
CA ILE A 50 2.81 3.91 2.04
C ILE A 50 3.61 4.77 3.02
N VAL A 51 2.94 5.58 3.83
CA VAL A 51 3.63 6.44 4.81
C VAL A 51 4.37 5.58 5.84
N ASN A 52 3.72 4.56 6.39
CA ASN A 52 4.35 3.67 7.37
C ASN A 52 5.57 2.96 6.79
N ARG A 53 5.50 2.53 5.54
CA ARG A 53 6.64 1.91 4.86
C ARG A 53 7.80 2.89 4.72
N ARG A 54 7.53 4.14 4.34
CA ARG A 54 8.56 5.18 4.21
C ARG A 54 9.27 5.49 5.52
N ILE A 55 8.55 5.46 6.64
CA ILE A 55 9.15 5.73 7.96
C ILE A 55 9.71 4.47 8.61
N GLY A 56 9.71 3.34 7.92
CA GLY A 56 10.31 2.09 8.37
C GLY A 56 9.44 1.24 9.27
N LYS A 57 8.18 1.60 9.47
CA LYS A 57 7.22 0.81 10.27
C LYS A 57 6.56 -0.25 9.40
N LEU A 58 7.34 -1.27 9.01
CA LEU A 58 6.91 -2.25 8.02
C LEU A 58 5.73 -3.12 8.48
N ASP A 59 5.66 -3.46 9.77
CA ASP A 59 4.54 -4.24 10.30
C ASP A 59 3.22 -3.47 10.23
N PHE A 60 3.25 -2.17 10.52
CA PHE A 60 2.07 -1.31 10.35
C PHE A 60 1.69 -1.14 8.89
N ALA A 61 2.69 -1.03 8.01
CA ALA A 61 2.44 -0.94 6.57
C ALA A 61 1.72 -2.19 6.06
N ILE A 62 2.16 -3.38 6.47
CA ILE A 62 1.53 -4.64 6.09
C ILE A 62 0.05 -4.65 6.51
N LYS A 63 -0.25 -4.30 7.76
CA LYS A 63 -1.64 -4.26 8.25
C LYS A 63 -2.50 -3.29 7.45
N SER A 64 -1.94 -2.13 7.10
CA SER A 64 -2.66 -1.12 6.32
C SER A 64 -2.94 -1.61 4.90
N PHE A 65 -1.97 -2.22 4.24
CA PHE A 65 -2.16 -2.79 2.89
C PHE A 65 -3.12 -3.98 2.90
N GLU A 66 -3.05 -4.83 3.92
CA GLU A 66 -4.02 -5.93 4.07
C GLU A 66 -5.44 -5.39 4.19
N THR A 67 -5.64 -4.37 5.01
CA THR A 67 -6.96 -3.74 5.16
C THR A 67 -7.43 -3.13 3.85
N ALA A 68 -6.55 -2.45 3.12
CA ALA A 68 -6.89 -1.89 1.81
C ALA A 68 -7.33 -2.98 0.83
N THR A 69 -6.64 -4.12 0.78
CA THR A 69 -7.01 -5.23 -0.13
C THR A 69 -8.28 -5.94 0.31
N GLU A 70 -8.58 -5.98 1.60
CA GLU A 70 -9.84 -6.52 2.12
C GLU A 70 -11.03 -5.62 1.75
N LEU A 71 -10.84 -4.31 1.84
CA LEU A 71 -11.86 -3.33 1.47
C LEU A 71 -12.08 -3.27 -0.04
N ASN A 72 -11.03 -3.44 -0.82
CA ASN A 72 -11.08 -3.38 -2.28
C ASN A 72 -10.05 -4.33 -2.89
N SER A 73 -10.48 -5.54 -3.23
CA SER A 73 -9.61 -6.56 -3.81
C SER A 73 -9.13 -6.22 -5.23
N ALA A 74 -9.71 -5.21 -5.87
CA ALA A 74 -9.29 -4.73 -7.19
C ALA A 74 -8.22 -3.61 -7.09
N LEU A 75 -7.81 -3.23 -5.89
CA LEU A 75 -6.79 -2.22 -5.67
C LEU A 75 -5.40 -2.85 -5.85
N ILE A 76 -4.98 -2.95 -7.11
CA ILE A 76 -3.78 -3.69 -7.52
C ILE A 76 -2.51 -3.12 -6.89
N GLU A 77 -2.44 -1.79 -6.75
CA GLU A 77 -1.30 -1.12 -6.11
C GLU A 77 -1.07 -1.61 -4.68
N ALA A 78 -2.15 -1.84 -3.92
CA ALA A 78 -2.05 -2.36 -2.55
C ALA A 78 -1.47 -3.78 -2.53
N TRP A 79 -1.87 -4.64 -3.46
CA TRP A 79 -1.30 -5.99 -3.59
C TRP A 79 0.20 -5.95 -3.89
N GLY A 80 0.60 -5.08 -4.83
CA GLY A 80 2.01 -4.90 -5.19
C GLY A 80 2.85 -4.41 -4.02
N LEU A 81 2.37 -3.39 -3.31
CA LEU A 81 3.07 -2.83 -2.15
C LEU A 81 3.14 -3.81 -0.98
N LEU A 82 2.08 -4.58 -0.75
CA LEU A 82 2.08 -5.63 0.27
C LEU A 82 3.15 -6.68 -0.04
N THR A 83 3.23 -7.11 -1.30
CA THR A 83 4.24 -8.07 -1.76
C THR A 83 5.65 -7.53 -1.53
N ILE A 84 5.92 -6.30 -1.97
CA ILE A 84 7.23 -5.65 -1.80
C ILE A 84 7.59 -5.57 -0.32
N THR A 85 6.63 -5.22 0.53
CA THR A 85 6.88 -5.07 1.97
C THR A 85 7.25 -6.41 2.62
N TYR A 86 6.59 -7.50 2.23
CA TYR A 86 7.01 -8.83 2.69
C TYR A 86 8.40 -9.22 2.19
N LEU A 87 8.72 -8.87 0.94
CA LEU A 87 10.06 -9.12 0.40
C LEU A 87 11.12 -8.30 1.14
N ASP A 88 10.81 -7.06 1.50
CA ASP A 88 11.69 -6.21 2.32
C ASP A 88 12.00 -6.87 3.66
N LEU A 89 11.07 -7.63 4.22
CA LEU A 89 11.25 -8.38 5.47
C LEU A 89 11.88 -9.78 5.25
N GLY A 90 12.20 -10.13 4.02
CA GLY A 90 12.75 -11.45 3.70
C GLY A 90 11.73 -12.58 3.75
N LYS A 91 10.43 -12.27 3.73
CA LYS A 91 9.34 -13.25 3.83
C LYS A 91 8.85 -13.66 2.45
N LEU A 92 9.68 -14.42 1.74
CA LEU A 92 9.39 -14.83 0.36
C LEU A 92 8.08 -15.63 0.22
N GLU A 93 7.84 -16.59 1.12
CA GLU A 93 6.65 -17.44 1.04
C GLU A 93 5.37 -16.63 1.22
N LYS A 94 5.40 -15.65 2.14
CA LYS A 94 4.27 -14.72 2.34
C LYS A 94 4.03 -13.87 1.10
N ALA A 95 5.09 -13.38 0.47
CA ALA A 95 5.00 -12.59 -0.76
C ALA A 95 4.37 -13.42 -1.90
N GLU A 96 4.78 -14.67 -2.05
CA GLU A 96 4.22 -15.57 -3.06
C GLU A 96 2.73 -15.86 -2.80
N GLU A 97 2.37 -16.08 -1.54
CA GLU A 97 0.98 -16.30 -1.13
C GLU A 97 0.09 -15.08 -1.45
N VAL A 98 0.59 -13.89 -1.16
CA VAL A 98 -0.12 -12.61 -1.46
C VAL A 98 -0.37 -12.50 -2.96
N MET A 99 0.63 -12.75 -3.79
CA MET A 99 0.48 -12.66 -5.24
C MET A 99 -0.45 -13.73 -5.80
N LYS A 100 -0.42 -14.93 -5.21
CA LYS A 100 -1.35 -15.99 -5.60
C LYS A 100 -2.80 -15.58 -5.32
N THR A 101 -3.07 -15.06 -4.13
CA THR A 101 -4.40 -14.58 -3.75
C THR A 101 -4.84 -13.43 -4.65
N ALA A 102 -3.95 -12.47 -4.91
CA ALA A 102 -4.26 -11.35 -5.80
C ALA A 102 -4.63 -11.83 -7.20
N ALA A 103 -3.91 -12.83 -7.74
CA ALA A 103 -4.18 -13.38 -9.05
C ALA A 103 -5.52 -14.13 -9.10
N GLU A 104 -5.87 -14.85 -8.03
CA GLU A 104 -7.16 -15.55 -7.93
C GLU A 104 -8.34 -14.57 -7.92
N LEU A 105 -8.18 -13.43 -7.23
CA LEU A 105 -9.21 -12.40 -7.13
C LEU A 105 -9.27 -11.49 -8.36
N ASN A 106 -8.19 -11.40 -9.12
CA ASN A 106 -8.07 -10.52 -10.29
C ASN A 106 -7.47 -11.29 -11.48
N PRO A 107 -8.16 -12.34 -11.97
CA PRO A 107 -7.56 -13.27 -12.95
C PRO A 107 -7.20 -12.66 -14.29
N ASN A 108 -7.84 -11.54 -14.65
CA ASN A 108 -7.62 -10.89 -15.95
C ASN A 108 -6.74 -9.64 -15.84
N ASP A 109 -6.17 -9.35 -14.67
CA ASP A 109 -5.35 -8.16 -14.49
C ASP A 109 -3.89 -8.44 -14.86
N GLU A 110 -3.40 -7.74 -15.89
CA GLU A 110 -2.04 -7.90 -16.41
C GLU A 110 -0.97 -7.43 -15.40
N LYS A 111 -1.28 -6.44 -14.57
CA LYS A 111 -0.34 -5.92 -13.57
C LYS A 111 -0.03 -6.96 -12.50
N ILE A 112 -1.01 -7.75 -12.11
CA ILE A 112 -0.80 -8.84 -11.15
C ILE A 112 0.18 -9.87 -11.73
N GLY A 113 -0.01 -10.27 -12.99
CA GLY A 113 0.92 -11.17 -13.66
C GLY A 113 2.33 -10.61 -13.71
N PHE A 114 2.44 -9.34 -14.06
CA PHE A 114 3.72 -8.63 -14.10
C PHE A 114 4.41 -8.63 -12.72
N TYR A 115 3.71 -8.27 -11.66
CA TYR A 115 4.26 -8.27 -10.31
C TYR A 115 4.70 -9.67 -9.88
N ARG A 116 3.85 -10.67 -10.11
CA ARG A 116 4.15 -12.05 -9.75
C ARG A 116 5.42 -12.55 -10.41
N GLU A 117 5.56 -12.30 -11.71
CA GLU A 117 6.72 -12.78 -12.47
C GLU A 117 7.99 -12.00 -12.16
N ASN A 118 7.89 -10.70 -11.99
CA ASN A 118 9.06 -9.83 -11.90
C ASN A 118 9.54 -9.57 -10.49
N LEU A 119 8.64 -9.22 -9.55
CA LEU A 119 9.06 -8.90 -8.18
C LEU A 119 9.70 -10.11 -7.49
N ILE A 120 9.01 -11.24 -7.53
CA ILE A 120 9.49 -12.44 -6.85
C ILE A 120 10.75 -12.99 -7.54
N ARG A 121 10.77 -12.98 -8.87
CA ARG A 121 11.94 -13.40 -9.64
C ARG A 121 13.17 -12.56 -9.32
N VAL A 122 13.02 -11.24 -9.28
CA VAL A 122 14.11 -10.31 -8.95
C VAL A 122 14.60 -10.56 -7.53
N TYR A 123 13.69 -10.73 -6.59
CA TYR A 123 14.06 -11.05 -5.22
C TYR A 123 14.86 -12.37 -5.11
N LYS A 124 14.38 -13.41 -5.77
CA LYS A 124 15.07 -14.71 -5.78
C LYS A 124 16.48 -14.62 -6.35
N LYS A 125 16.68 -13.75 -7.35
CA LYS A 125 17.96 -13.58 -8.01
C LYS A 125 18.93 -12.67 -7.24
N PHE A 126 18.44 -11.57 -6.71
CA PHE A 126 19.28 -10.51 -6.12
C PHE A 126 19.10 -10.33 -4.61
N GLY A 127 18.10 -10.96 -4.00
CA GLY A 127 17.79 -10.82 -2.58
C GLY A 127 16.98 -9.56 -2.27
N PRO A 128 16.98 -9.11 -1.00
CA PRO A 128 16.19 -7.96 -0.57
C PRO A 128 16.45 -6.70 -1.39
N PHE A 129 15.41 -5.83 -1.50
CA PHE A 129 15.47 -4.62 -2.31
C PHE A 129 16.18 -3.44 -1.61
N PHE A 130 16.78 -3.65 -0.48
CA PHE A 130 17.60 -2.65 0.21
C PHE A 130 18.84 -3.23 0.85
#